data_949b13049646b4abbd321db65fcb1502
#
_entry.id   949b13049646b4abbd321db65fcb1502
#
_cell.length_a   1.000
_cell.length_b   1.000
_cell.length_c   1.000
_cell.angle_alpha   90.00
_cell.angle_beta   90.00
_cell.angle_gamma   90.00
#
_symmetry.space_group_name_H-M   'P 1'
#
loop_
_entity.id
_entity.type
_entity.pdbx_description
1 polymer ?
#
loop_
_entity_poly.entity_id
_entity_poly.type
_entity_poly.pdbx_seq_one_letter_code
_entity_poly.pdbx_strand_id
1 'polypeptide(L)'
;MGTDWIESEIGTVETVHTSSGLTTAEDTAGLVEILLTAGIDLLVYGGGDGTTRDIVAVLAAAKRSELPIIGVPCGVKMHSGCFAASPKAAAEVLSAWLTGELLLASTEVLDLDEEIYRQGKWVVRLYAEAMTPASPRWMQGAKQLVESAGEEEIVEGLADHIRELLMDEKRLLIWGSGGTLRTIGNLVGLSPTLLGIDVSVGEKQVGTDLNEASLLELLAGHEGPVTLLLSPMGGQGFLIGRGNLQLSPEVLRQVGVDNVLGICTPAKLLTVRRLRIETGEAELDAEFAEKRYLKVLQGFRTTRVLPIAVD
;
A
#
# COMPACT_ATOMS: atom_id res chain seq x y z
N MET A 1 -11.50 -20.90 -20.00
CA MET A 1 -12.33 -19.90 -19.27
C MET A 1 -11.83 -18.55 -19.72
N GLY A 2 -12.56 -17.56 -19.88
CA GLY A 2 -12.14 -16.25 -20.38
C GLY A 2 -12.66 -16.00 -21.78
N THR A 3 -12.08 -16.59 -22.80
CA THR A 3 -12.45 -16.37 -24.20
C THR A 3 -13.93 -16.69 -24.50
N ASP A 4 -14.47 -17.69 -23.82
CA ASP A 4 -15.88 -18.12 -24.02
C ASP A 4 -16.92 -17.12 -23.51
N TRP A 5 -16.48 -16.13 -22.73
CA TRP A 5 -17.32 -15.11 -22.09
C TRP A 5 -17.10 -13.70 -22.66
N ILE A 6 -16.19 -13.55 -23.63
CA ILE A 6 -15.91 -12.27 -24.27
C ILE A 6 -16.76 -12.15 -25.52
N GLU A 7 -17.64 -11.15 -25.56
CA GLU A 7 -18.45 -10.84 -26.73
C GLU A 7 -17.58 -10.26 -27.84
N SER A 8 -17.85 -10.65 -29.08
CA SER A 8 -17.07 -10.25 -30.27
C SER A 8 -17.04 -8.74 -30.53
N GLU A 9 -17.93 -7.98 -29.90
CA GLU A 9 -18.02 -6.53 -30.02
C GLU A 9 -16.92 -5.77 -29.23
N ILE A 10 -16.25 -6.46 -28.29
CA ILE A 10 -15.21 -5.84 -27.43
C ILE A 10 -13.88 -5.63 -28.19
N GLY A 11 -13.65 -6.40 -29.24
CA GLY A 11 -12.43 -6.30 -30.05
C GLY A 11 -11.92 -7.66 -30.53
N THR A 12 -10.67 -7.68 -31.01
CA THR A 12 -10.02 -8.92 -31.43
C THR A 12 -9.59 -9.71 -30.20
N VAL A 13 -10.04 -10.94 -30.08
CA VAL A 13 -9.71 -11.84 -28.98
C VAL A 13 -8.74 -12.92 -29.48
N GLU A 14 -7.59 -13.03 -28.82
CA GLU A 14 -6.61 -14.08 -29.06
C GLU A 14 -6.47 -14.96 -27.82
N THR A 15 -6.61 -16.27 -27.97
CA THR A 15 -6.37 -17.24 -26.91
C THR A 15 -4.92 -17.70 -26.93
N VAL A 16 -4.11 -17.19 -25.99
CA VAL A 16 -2.66 -17.47 -25.94
C VAL A 16 -2.33 -18.75 -25.15
N HIS A 17 -3.23 -19.20 -24.30
CA HIS A 17 -3.05 -20.39 -23.47
C HIS A 17 -4.37 -21.01 -23.05
N THR A 18 -4.41 -22.33 -22.97
CA THR A 18 -5.52 -23.10 -22.36
C THR A 18 -4.94 -24.14 -21.42
N SER A 19 -5.35 -24.11 -20.15
CA SER A 19 -5.02 -25.16 -19.18
C SER A 19 -6.05 -26.27 -19.22
N SER A 20 -5.61 -27.52 -19.01
CA SER A 20 -6.49 -28.68 -18.88
C SER A 20 -6.45 -29.20 -17.44
N GLY A 21 -7.59 -29.21 -16.75
CA GLY A 21 -7.73 -29.75 -15.41
C GLY A 21 -7.62 -28.69 -14.30
N LEU A 22 -7.15 -29.10 -13.12
CA LEU A 22 -6.94 -28.22 -11.98
C LEU A 22 -5.69 -27.36 -12.22
N THR A 23 -5.84 -26.06 -12.10
CA THR A 23 -4.74 -25.09 -12.25
C THR A 23 -3.98 -24.89 -10.94
N THR A 24 -2.69 -24.58 -11.06
CA THR A 24 -1.75 -24.33 -9.97
C THR A 24 -1.12 -22.94 -10.09
N ALA A 25 -0.29 -22.54 -9.14
CA ALA A 25 0.51 -21.32 -9.22
C ALA A 25 1.47 -21.33 -10.43
N GLU A 26 1.96 -22.50 -10.83
CA GLU A 26 2.85 -22.67 -11.99
C GLU A 26 2.12 -22.37 -13.31
N ASP A 27 0.84 -22.75 -13.41
CA ASP A 27 0.01 -22.39 -14.58
C ASP A 27 -0.20 -20.87 -14.66
N THR A 28 -0.40 -20.22 -13.52
CA THR A 28 -0.50 -18.75 -13.45
C THR A 28 0.81 -18.10 -13.89
N ALA A 29 1.95 -18.58 -13.39
CA ALA A 29 3.26 -18.06 -13.75
C ALA A 29 3.52 -18.23 -15.27
N GLY A 30 3.32 -19.42 -15.81
CA GLY A 30 3.50 -19.70 -17.24
C GLY A 30 2.60 -18.83 -18.14
N LEU A 31 1.34 -18.61 -17.73
CA LEU A 31 0.44 -17.71 -18.47
C LEU A 31 0.93 -16.26 -18.46
N VAL A 32 1.40 -15.76 -17.33
CA VAL A 32 1.94 -14.40 -17.23
C VAL A 32 3.17 -14.22 -18.12
N GLU A 33 4.08 -15.20 -18.17
CA GLU A 33 5.25 -15.17 -19.07
C GLU A 33 4.86 -15.10 -20.55
N ILE A 34 3.83 -15.86 -20.95
CA ILE A 34 3.30 -15.82 -22.32
C ILE A 34 2.72 -14.44 -22.62
N LEU A 35 1.91 -13.88 -21.72
CA LEU A 35 1.32 -12.56 -21.87
C LEU A 35 2.38 -11.44 -21.94
N LEU A 36 3.45 -11.52 -21.16
CA LEU A 36 4.57 -10.59 -21.23
C LEU A 36 5.26 -10.64 -22.61
N THR A 37 5.39 -11.83 -23.18
CA THR A 37 5.96 -11.99 -24.52
C THR A 37 5.04 -11.41 -25.60
N ALA A 38 3.73 -11.43 -25.40
CA ALA A 38 2.75 -10.80 -26.27
C ALA A 38 2.72 -9.25 -26.17
N GLY A 39 3.42 -8.66 -25.20
CA GLY A 39 3.59 -7.20 -25.09
C GLY A 39 2.34 -6.48 -24.58
N ILE A 40 1.70 -7.02 -23.55
CA ILE A 40 0.49 -6.41 -22.97
C ILE A 40 0.80 -5.11 -22.22
N ASP A 41 -0.19 -4.20 -22.19
CA ASP A 41 -0.12 -2.89 -21.50
C ASP A 41 -0.86 -2.89 -20.15
N LEU A 42 -1.73 -3.86 -19.93
CA LEU A 42 -2.48 -4.05 -18.68
C LEU A 42 -2.77 -5.54 -18.50
N LEU A 43 -2.59 -6.05 -17.29
CA LEU A 43 -2.97 -7.41 -16.92
C LEU A 43 -4.21 -7.38 -16.04
N VAL A 44 -5.31 -7.95 -16.54
CA VAL A 44 -6.56 -8.15 -15.80
C VAL A 44 -6.67 -9.61 -15.40
N TYR A 45 -6.91 -9.90 -14.13
CA TYR A 45 -7.01 -11.28 -13.65
C TYR A 45 -8.14 -11.45 -12.62
N GLY A 46 -8.71 -12.63 -12.57
CA GLY A 46 -9.63 -13.05 -11.51
C GLY A 46 -8.89 -13.88 -10.47
N GLY A 47 -9.00 -13.52 -9.19
CA GLY A 47 -8.31 -14.25 -8.13
C GLY A 47 -8.38 -13.61 -6.76
N GLY A 48 -7.44 -13.97 -5.90
CA GLY A 48 -7.21 -13.42 -4.57
C GLY A 48 -5.76 -12.99 -4.36
N ASP A 49 -5.38 -12.69 -3.11
CA ASP A 49 -4.03 -12.22 -2.76
C ASP A 49 -2.94 -13.20 -3.17
N GLY A 50 -3.16 -14.52 -3.04
CA GLY A 50 -2.21 -15.54 -3.49
C GLY A 50 -1.94 -15.48 -4.99
N THR A 51 -2.98 -15.33 -5.83
CA THR A 51 -2.83 -15.15 -7.28
C THR A 51 -2.07 -13.87 -7.61
N THR A 52 -2.37 -12.78 -6.89
CA THR A 52 -1.67 -11.50 -7.04
C THR A 52 -0.18 -11.65 -6.73
N ARG A 53 0.15 -12.31 -5.65
CA ARG A 53 1.54 -12.62 -5.26
C ARG A 53 2.28 -13.36 -6.36
N ASP A 54 1.66 -14.42 -6.91
CA ASP A 54 2.28 -15.24 -7.95
C ASP A 54 2.52 -14.42 -9.23
N ILE A 55 1.56 -13.58 -9.63
CA ILE A 55 1.71 -12.65 -10.76
C ILE A 55 2.87 -11.68 -10.53
N VAL A 56 2.89 -10.99 -9.39
CA VAL A 56 3.91 -9.98 -9.09
C VAL A 56 5.31 -10.59 -8.99
N ALA A 57 5.44 -11.83 -8.50
CA ALA A 57 6.71 -12.54 -8.49
C ALA A 57 7.26 -12.74 -9.91
N VAL A 58 6.42 -13.12 -10.87
CA VAL A 58 6.82 -13.26 -12.29
C VAL A 58 7.18 -11.91 -12.90
N LEU A 59 6.40 -10.87 -12.66
CA LEU A 59 6.70 -9.51 -13.15
C LEU A 59 8.04 -9.02 -12.64
N ALA A 60 8.35 -9.24 -11.37
CA ALA A 60 9.62 -8.87 -10.77
C ALA A 60 10.80 -9.66 -11.38
N ALA A 61 10.65 -10.99 -11.56
CA ALA A 61 11.65 -11.83 -12.20
C ALA A 61 11.94 -11.42 -13.65
N ALA A 62 10.89 -11.01 -14.37
CA ALA A 62 10.97 -10.51 -15.75
C ALA A 62 11.43 -9.05 -15.85
N LYS A 63 11.66 -8.35 -14.73
CA LYS A 63 11.95 -6.90 -14.65
C LYS A 63 10.88 -6.05 -15.33
N ARG A 64 9.62 -6.41 -15.15
CA ARG A 64 8.43 -5.75 -15.70
C ARG A 64 7.46 -5.32 -14.58
N SER A 65 8.00 -4.93 -13.41
CA SER A 65 7.21 -4.47 -12.26
C SER A 65 6.40 -3.18 -12.55
N GLU A 66 6.73 -2.47 -13.64
CA GLU A 66 5.99 -1.32 -14.12
C GLU A 66 4.67 -1.68 -14.84
N LEU A 67 4.48 -2.95 -15.25
CA LEU A 67 3.25 -3.37 -15.90
C LEU A 67 2.08 -3.28 -14.93
N PRO A 68 1.03 -2.48 -15.24
CA PRO A 68 -0.11 -2.37 -14.34
C PRO A 68 -0.95 -3.66 -14.31
N ILE A 69 -1.45 -3.95 -13.12
CA ILE A 69 -2.34 -5.07 -12.88
C ILE A 69 -3.66 -4.59 -12.25
N ILE A 70 -4.76 -5.26 -12.56
CA ILE A 70 -6.05 -5.09 -11.91
C ILE A 70 -6.66 -6.43 -11.57
N GLY A 71 -6.97 -6.64 -10.30
CA GLY A 71 -7.63 -7.84 -9.80
C GLY A 71 -9.15 -7.68 -9.82
N VAL A 72 -9.82 -8.63 -10.48
CA VAL A 72 -11.27 -8.84 -10.33
C VAL A 72 -11.46 -9.71 -9.09
N PRO A 73 -12.19 -9.23 -8.07
CA PRO A 73 -12.32 -9.95 -6.81
C PRO A 73 -13.11 -11.26 -6.98
N CYS A 74 -12.46 -12.40 -6.73
CA CYS A 74 -13.06 -13.73 -6.76
C CYS A 74 -13.11 -14.42 -5.40
N GLY A 75 -12.84 -13.70 -4.31
CA GLY A 75 -12.83 -14.21 -2.94
C GLY A 75 -13.42 -13.21 -1.95
N VAL A 76 -13.56 -13.65 -0.70
CA VAL A 76 -14.17 -12.84 0.37
C VAL A 76 -13.14 -12.06 1.21
N LYS A 77 -11.85 -12.35 1.04
CA LYS A 77 -10.78 -11.79 1.87
C LYS A 77 -9.60 -11.43 0.97
N MET A 78 -9.64 -10.22 0.43
CA MET A 78 -8.57 -9.68 -0.40
C MET A 78 -8.08 -8.39 0.25
N HIS A 79 -6.77 -8.28 0.40
CA HIS A 79 -6.13 -7.20 1.14
C HIS A 79 -5.28 -6.31 0.25
N SER A 80 -4.78 -6.85 -0.89
CA SER A 80 -3.96 -6.10 -1.85
C SER A 80 -4.74 -4.96 -2.48
N GLY A 81 -4.09 -3.82 -2.66
CA GLY A 81 -4.71 -2.60 -3.17
C GLY A 81 -4.99 -2.58 -4.68
N CYS A 82 -4.54 -3.60 -5.43
CA CYS A 82 -4.81 -3.74 -6.87
C CYS A 82 -6.18 -4.33 -7.21
N PHE A 83 -6.98 -4.73 -6.22
CA PHE A 83 -8.33 -5.25 -6.47
C PHE A 83 -9.35 -4.11 -6.65
N ALA A 84 -10.18 -4.24 -7.67
CA ALA A 84 -11.38 -3.43 -7.78
C ALA A 84 -12.38 -3.79 -6.66
N ALA A 85 -13.27 -2.87 -6.32
CA ALA A 85 -14.26 -3.08 -5.26
C ALA A 85 -15.29 -4.19 -5.60
N SER A 86 -15.50 -4.44 -6.90
CA SER A 86 -16.42 -5.44 -7.43
C SER A 86 -16.06 -5.77 -8.88
N PRO A 87 -16.58 -6.87 -9.47
CA PRO A 87 -16.42 -7.13 -10.90
C PRO A 87 -16.92 -5.98 -11.79
N LYS A 88 -18.03 -5.34 -11.41
CA LYS A 88 -18.54 -4.16 -12.10
C LYS A 88 -17.56 -2.98 -12.04
N ALA A 89 -17.00 -2.71 -10.86
CA ALA A 89 -15.98 -1.68 -10.72
C ALA A 89 -14.71 -1.97 -11.53
N ALA A 90 -14.32 -3.25 -11.66
CA ALA A 90 -13.23 -3.65 -12.54
C ALA A 90 -13.51 -3.34 -14.00
N ALA A 91 -14.73 -3.60 -14.48
CA ALA A 91 -15.15 -3.25 -15.84
C ALA A 91 -15.15 -1.74 -16.08
N GLU A 92 -15.61 -0.94 -15.11
CA GLU A 92 -15.57 0.53 -15.17
C GLU A 92 -14.12 1.05 -15.26
N VAL A 93 -13.20 0.48 -14.46
CA VAL A 93 -11.76 0.81 -14.52
C VAL A 93 -11.17 0.41 -15.86
N LEU A 94 -11.48 -0.78 -16.38
CA LEU A 94 -11.00 -1.22 -17.68
C LEU A 94 -11.50 -0.31 -18.81
N SER A 95 -12.78 0.08 -18.80
CA SER A 95 -13.35 1.02 -19.77
C SER A 95 -12.62 2.38 -19.72
N ALA A 96 -12.38 2.91 -18.52
CA ALA A 96 -11.66 4.17 -18.35
C ALA A 96 -10.17 4.06 -18.74
N TRP A 97 -9.55 2.89 -18.58
CA TRP A 97 -8.20 2.62 -19.07
C TRP A 97 -8.13 2.71 -20.60
N LEU A 98 -9.07 2.07 -21.29
CA LEU A 98 -9.13 2.08 -22.76
C LEU A 98 -9.36 3.49 -23.33
N THR A 99 -9.99 4.39 -22.59
CA THR A 99 -10.20 5.79 -22.97
C THR A 99 -9.06 6.73 -22.55
N GLY A 100 -8.05 6.22 -21.85
CA GLY A 100 -6.91 7.01 -21.40
C GLY A 100 -7.22 7.96 -20.22
N GLU A 101 -8.32 7.71 -19.49
CA GLU A 101 -8.75 8.57 -18.39
C GLU A 101 -8.12 8.20 -17.03
N LEU A 102 -7.20 7.23 -17.00
CA LEU A 102 -6.60 6.74 -15.76
C LEU A 102 -5.13 7.08 -15.65
N LEU A 103 -4.71 7.29 -14.41
CA LEU A 103 -3.31 7.35 -14.01
C LEU A 103 -2.85 5.98 -13.49
N LEU A 104 -1.55 5.78 -13.42
CA LEU A 104 -0.95 4.65 -12.73
C LEU A 104 -0.57 5.05 -11.31
N ALA A 105 -0.83 4.17 -10.36
CA ALA A 105 -0.41 4.33 -8.98
C ALA A 105 0.25 3.06 -8.47
N SER A 106 1.26 3.20 -7.61
CA SER A 106 1.81 2.09 -6.85
C SER A 106 0.86 1.71 -5.72
N THR A 107 0.70 0.42 -5.51
CA THR A 107 -0.13 -0.15 -4.44
C THR A 107 0.55 -1.35 -3.80
N GLU A 108 0.19 -1.64 -2.56
CA GLU A 108 0.74 -2.78 -1.83
C GLU A 108 0.05 -4.08 -2.25
N VAL A 109 0.88 -5.10 -2.41
CA VAL A 109 0.45 -6.51 -2.51
C VAL A 109 0.64 -7.15 -1.16
N LEU A 110 -0.46 -7.61 -0.58
CA LEU A 110 -0.51 -8.19 0.75
C LEU A 110 -0.76 -9.70 0.64
N ASP A 111 -0.19 -10.45 1.56
CA ASP A 111 -0.42 -11.89 1.64
C ASP A 111 -0.75 -12.30 3.08
N LEU A 112 -1.63 -13.29 3.20
CA LEU A 112 -1.97 -13.87 4.49
C LEU A 112 -0.86 -14.84 4.91
N ASP A 113 -0.35 -14.69 6.12
CA ASP A 113 0.54 -15.69 6.71
C ASP A 113 -0.28 -16.94 7.08
N GLU A 114 -0.28 -17.94 6.18
CA GLU A 114 -1.07 -19.15 6.36
C GLU A 114 -0.64 -19.98 7.58
N GLU A 115 0.63 -19.92 7.97
CA GLU A 115 1.16 -20.67 9.11
C GLU A 115 0.64 -20.10 10.43
N ILE A 116 0.62 -18.78 10.53
CA ILE A 116 0.04 -18.06 11.68
C ILE A 116 -1.49 -18.16 11.67
N TYR A 117 -2.11 -18.13 10.48
CA TYR A 117 -3.55 -18.31 10.34
C TYR A 117 -4.02 -19.69 10.83
N ARG A 118 -3.28 -20.76 10.54
CA ARG A 118 -3.57 -22.10 11.06
C ARG A 118 -3.50 -22.19 12.59
N GLN A 119 -2.79 -21.25 13.23
CA GLN A 119 -2.74 -21.11 14.69
C GLN A 119 -3.88 -20.23 15.24
N GLY A 120 -4.86 -19.86 14.42
CA GLY A 120 -6.02 -19.05 14.81
C GLY A 120 -5.74 -17.54 14.91
N LYS A 121 -4.58 -17.08 14.42
CA LYS A 121 -4.23 -15.65 14.39
C LYS A 121 -4.29 -15.13 12.96
N TRP A 122 -4.87 -13.95 12.80
CA TRP A 122 -4.97 -13.27 11.51
C TRP A 122 -3.79 -12.31 11.32
N VAL A 123 -2.85 -12.67 10.46
CA VAL A 123 -1.69 -11.81 10.15
C VAL A 123 -1.57 -11.66 8.63
N VAL A 124 -1.66 -10.43 8.17
CA VAL A 124 -1.42 -10.04 6.77
C VAL A 124 -0.08 -9.33 6.70
N ARG A 125 0.76 -9.75 5.76
CA ARG A 125 2.09 -9.17 5.53
C ARG A 125 2.13 -8.46 4.20
N LEU A 126 2.90 -7.37 4.14
CA LEU A 126 3.29 -6.76 2.88
C LEU A 126 4.24 -7.72 2.15
N TYR A 127 3.89 -8.09 0.94
CA TYR A 127 4.67 -8.99 0.10
C TYR A 127 5.52 -8.23 -0.93
N ALA A 128 4.89 -7.31 -1.66
CA ALA A 128 5.51 -6.52 -2.72
C ALA A 128 4.70 -5.26 -3.01
N GLU A 129 5.15 -4.50 -4.01
CA GLU A 129 4.38 -3.43 -4.64
C GLU A 129 4.03 -3.80 -6.07
N ALA A 130 2.92 -3.27 -6.56
CA ALA A 130 2.47 -3.40 -7.93
C ALA A 130 1.93 -2.07 -8.46
N MET A 131 2.02 -1.88 -9.77
CA MET A 131 1.34 -0.77 -10.43
C MET A 131 -0.12 -1.15 -10.69
N THR A 132 -1.04 -0.22 -10.49
CA THR A 132 -2.47 -0.42 -10.77
C THR A 132 -3.08 0.84 -11.37
N PRO A 133 -4.10 0.72 -12.25
CA PRO A 133 -4.85 1.88 -12.72
C PRO A 133 -5.57 2.59 -11.57
N ALA A 134 -5.45 3.92 -11.50
CA ALA A 134 -6.13 4.76 -10.52
C ALA A 134 -7.05 5.76 -11.23
N SER A 135 -8.30 5.84 -10.79
CA SER A 135 -9.29 6.70 -11.42
C SER A 135 -9.21 8.15 -10.91
N PRO A 136 -9.00 9.15 -11.77
CA PRO A 136 -9.07 10.56 -11.39
C PRO A 136 -10.48 11.01 -10.99
N ARG A 137 -11.54 10.30 -11.39
CA ARG A 137 -12.94 10.68 -11.08
C ARG A 137 -13.26 10.78 -9.59
N TRP A 138 -12.53 10.06 -8.76
CA TRP A 138 -12.71 10.07 -7.31
C TRP A 138 -11.92 11.19 -6.63
N MET A 139 -11.19 12.00 -7.41
CA MET A 139 -10.30 13.07 -6.96
C MET A 139 -10.91 14.47 -7.04
N GLN A 140 -12.21 14.66 -7.04
CA GLN A 140 -12.82 15.99 -7.20
C GLN A 140 -12.35 17.06 -6.19
N GLY A 141 -11.79 16.65 -5.05
CA GLY A 141 -11.13 17.56 -4.09
C GLY A 141 -9.63 17.77 -4.32
N ALA A 142 -8.98 16.91 -5.12
CA ALA A 142 -7.54 16.96 -5.44
C ALA A 142 -7.28 17.30 -6.91
N LYS A 143 -8.33 17.54 -7.70
CA LYS A 143 -8.27 17.72 -9.15
C LYS A 143 -7.29 18.81 -9.61
N GLN A 144 -7.14 19.87 -8.83
CA GLN A 144 -6.19 20.96 -9.15
C GLN A 144 -4.73 20.59 -8.87
N LEU A 145 -4.45 19.65 -7.96
CA LEU A 145 -3.07 19.23 -7.62
C LEU A 145 -2.57 18.11 -8.56
N VAL A 146 -3.47 17.23 -9.00
CA VAL A 146 -3.10 16.09 -9.87
C VAL A 146 -3.04 16.45 -11.35
N GLU A 147 -3.79 17.45 -11.80
CA GLU A 147 -3.68 17.98 -13.16
C GLU A 147 -2.38 18.76 -13.41
N SER A 148 -1.67 19.15 -12.34
CA SER A 148 -0.46 19.98 -12.42
C SER A 148 0.85 19.31 -12.01
N ALA A 149 0.80 18.20 -11.27
CA ALA A 149 2.01 17.54 -10.76
C ALA A 149 1.98 16.04 -11.05
N GLY A 150 3.03 15.51 -11.62
CA GLY A 150 3.26 14.07 -11.71
C GLY A 150 3.40 13.44 -10.32
N GLU A 151 3.21 12.14 -10.19
CA GLU A 151 3.34 11.43 -8.91
C GLU A 151 4.74 11.63 -8.29
N GLU A 152 5.77 11.77 -9.13
CA GLU A 152 7.14 12.08 -8.70
C GLU A 152 7.24 13.42 -7.98
N GLU A 153 6.62 14.49 -8.49
CA GLU A 153 6.61 15.81 -7.84
C GLU A 153 5.89 15.78 -6.49
N ILE A 154 4.83 14.97 -6.37
CA ILE A 154 4.10 14.78 -5.12
C ILE A 154 4.99 14.09 -4.09
N VAL A 155 5.68 13.03 -4.49
CA VAL A 155 6.58 12.28 -3.62
C VAL A 155 7.79 13.13 -3.22
N GLU A 156 8.33 13.96 -4.12
CA GLU A 156 9.35 14.95 -3.80
C GLU A 156 8.84 15.99 -2.79
N GLY A 157 7.62 16.51 -2.99
CA GLY A 157 7.00 17.41 -2.03
C GLY A 157 6.78 16.78 -0.65
N LEU A 158 6.45 15.50 -0.58
CA LEU A 158 6.41 14.74 0.67
C LEU A 158 7.80 14.63 1.30
N ALA A 159 8.82 14.33 0.49
CA ALA A 159 10.21 14.25 0.95
C ALA A 159 10.71 15.59 1.48
N ASP A 160 10.37 16.71 0.84
CA ASP A 160 10.73 18.05 1.31
C ASP A 160 10.11 18.38 2.68
N HIS A 161 8.85 17.98 2.91
CA HIS A 161 8.24 18.13 4.21
C HIS A 161 8.95 17.28 5.30
N ILE A 162 9.32 16.04 4.94
CA ILE A 162 10.08 15.19 5.87
C ILE A 162 11.48 15.76 6.14
N ARG A 163 12.15 16.35 5.14
CA ARG A 163 13.42 17.08 5.37
C ARG A 163 13.27 18.16 6.44
N GLU A 164 12.16 18.91 6.42
CA GLU A 164 11.90 19.90 7.48
C GLU A 164 11.81 19.25 8.86
N LEU A 165 11.18 18.07 8.99
CA LEU A 165 11.13 17.33 10.26
C LEU A 165 12.51 16.83 10.69
N LEU A 166 13.34 16.40 9.74
CA LEU A 166 14.71 15.90 9.99
C LEU A 166 15.69 17.03 10.39
N MET A 167 15.39 18.29 10.09
CA MET A 167 16.19 19.45 10.56
C MET A 167 16.23 19.58 12.08
N ASP A 168 15.24 19.01 12.78
CA ASP A 168 15.28 18.87 14.23
C ASP A 168 16.17 17.69 14.61
N GLU A 169 17.43 17.94 14.89
CA GLU A 169 18.44 16.92 15.22
C GLU A 169 18.08 16.04 16.42
N LYS A 170 17.10 16.47 17.24
CA LYS A 170 16.61 15.70 18.39
C LYS A 170 15.34 14.91 18.07
N ARG A 171 14.76 15.08 16.90
CA ARG A 171 13.53 14.38 16.53
C ARG A 171 13.81 12.94 16.15
N LEU A 172 13.13 12.03 16.80
CA LEU A 172 13.10 10.63 16.46
C LEU A 172 11.93 10.38 15.51
N LEU A 173 12.22 9.90 14.29
CA LEU A 173 11.22 9.47 13.33
C LEU A 173 11.22 7.94 13.27
N ILE A 174 10.05 7.35 13.54
CA ILE A 174 9.80 5.92 13.32
C ILE A 174 9.17 5.80 11.93
N TRP A 175 9.82 5.06 11.05
CA TRP A 175 9.40 4.83 9.67
C TRP A 175 8.65 3.51 9.59
N GLY A 176 7.36 3.57 9.29
CA GLY A 176 6.56 2.38 9.04
C GLY A 176 6.93 1.67 7.74
N SER A 177 6.46 0.45 7.59
CA SER A 177 6.62 -0.32 6.35
C SER A 177 5.85 0.29 5.18
N GLY A 178 6.31 0.02 3.97
CA GLY A 178 5.65 0.38 2.72
C GLY A 178 6.50 1.19 1.76
N GLY A 179 6.22 1.04 0.47
CA GLY A 179 7.01 1.64 -0.59
C GLY A 179 7.00 3.16 -0.58
N THR A 180 5.87 3.79 -0.28
CA THR A 180 5.79 5.25 -0.19
C THR A 180 6.82 5.80 0.81
N LEU A 181 6.89 5.22 2.01
CA LEU A 181 7.84 5.65 3.04
C LEU A 181 9.28 5.32 2.66
N ARG A 182 9.52 4.14 2.05
CA ARG A 182 10.85 3.79 1.53
C ARG A 182 11.32 4.76 0.46
N THR A 183 10.46 5.12 -0.50
CA THR A 183 10.81 6.07 -1.55
C THR A 183 11.13 7.44 -0.97
N ILE A 184 10.30 7.95 -0.06
CA ILE A 184 10.55 9.22 0.64
C ILE A 184 11.86 9.16 1.43
N GLY A 185 12.09 8.09 2.18
CA GLY A 185 13.32 7.91 2.95
C GLY A 185 14.57 7.93 2.06
N ASN A 186 14.54 7.25 0.91
CA ASN A 186 15.64 7.29 -0.06
C ASN A 186 15.89 8.71 -0.60
N LEU A 187 14.84 9.48 -0.88
CA LEU A 187 14.95 10.87 -1.34
C LEU A 187 15.54 11.81 -0.29
N VAL A 188 15.37 11.52 0.99
CA VAL A 188 15.96 12.29 2.09
C VAL A 188 17.33 11.76 2.55
N GLY A 189 17.90 10.79 1.84
CA GLY A 189 19.24 10.25 2.11
C GLY A 189 19.29 9.13 3.15
N LEU A 190 18.14 8.58 3.55
CA LEU A 190 18.02 7.41 4.40
C LEU A 190 17.81 6.14 3.54
N SER A 191 17.83 4.96 4.16
CA SER A 191 17.61 3.69 3.47
C SER A 191 16.62 2.81 4.23
N PRO A 192 15.34 3.23 4.38
CA PRO A 192 14.35 2.44 5.10
C PRO A 192 14.06 1.14 4.36
N THR A 193 13.75 0.11 5.13
CA THR A 193 13.33 -1.19 4.59
C THR A 193 11.92 -1.12 4.01
N LEU A 194 11.58 -2.02 3.11
CA LEU A 194 10.22 -2.10 2.55
C LEU A 194 9.22 -2.65 3.56
N LEU A 195 9.64 -3.64 4.35
CA LEU A 195 8.76 -4.46 5.20
C LEU A 195 8.93 -4.19 6.69
N GLY A 196 10.07 -3.65 7.10
CA GLY A 196 10.44 -3.43 8.48
C GLY A 196 9.97 -2.10 9.04
N ILE A 197 10.29 -1.89 10.31
CA ILE A 197 10.17 -0.62 11.00
C ILE A 197 11.58 -0.08 11.20
N ASP A 198 11.84 1.10 10.68
CA ASP A 198 13.14 1.75 10.75
C ASP A 198 13.06 3.00 11.64
N VAL A 199 14.20 3.46 12.14
CA VAL A 199 14.25 4.65 12.99
C VAL A 199 15.39 5.56 12.57
N SER A 200 15.12 6.86 12.52
CA SER A 200 16.13 7.90 12.39
C SER A 200 16.02 8.93 13.52
N VAL A 201 17.15 9.54 13.87
CA VAL A 201 17.23 10.71 14.76
C VAL A 201 17.87 11.83 13.96
N GLY A 202 17.11 12.89 13.70
CA GLY A 202 17.48 13.84 12.67
C GLY A 202 17.75 13.13 11.34
N GLU A 203 18.79 13.52 10.63
CA GLU A 203 19.18 12.93 9.33
C GLU A 203 19.93 11.58 9.46
N LYS A 204 20.12 11.05 10.66
CA LYS A 204 20.87 9.82 10.88
C LYS A 204 19.95 8.62 11.11
N GLN A 205 20.03 7.60 10.28
CA GLN A 205 19.38 6.32 10.54
C GLN A 205 20.07 5.60 11.70
N VAL A 206 19.31 5.28 12.75
CA VAL A 206 19.83 4.66 14.00
C VAL A 206 19.29 3.25 14.22
N GLY A 207 18.28 2.84 13.45
CA GLY A 207 17.73 1.50 13.51
C GLY A 207 17.19 1.05 12.16
N THR A 208 17.32 -0.25 11.86
CA THR A 208 16.87 -0.86 10.61
C THR A 208 16.16 -2.16 10.93
N ASP A 209 14.93 -2.35 10.41
CA ASP A 209 14.09 -3.54 10.59
C ASP A 209 13.97 -3.95 12.06
N LEU A 210 13.58 -3.00 12.90
CA LEU A 210 13.51 -3.17 14.34
C LEU A 210 12.27 -3.99 14.74
N ASN A 211 12.48 -4.83 15.75
CA ASN A 211 11.38 -5.49 16.47
C ASN A 211 10.88 -4.60 17.61
N GLU A 212 9.79 -5.05 18.28
CA GLU A 212 9.19 -4.34 19.41
C GLU A 212 10.19 -4.01 20.51
N ALA A 213 10.99 -4.98 20.95
CA ALA A 213 11.93 -4.79 22.07
C ALA A 213 12.97 -3.71 21.75
N SER A 214 13.51 -3.71 20.53
CA SER A 214 14.47 -2.69 20.08
C SER A 214 13.84 -1.30 19.95
N LEU A 215 12.57 -1.23 19.53
CA LEU A 215 11.81 0.02 19.48
C LEU A 215 11.60 0.60 20.89
N LEU A 216 11.21 -0.23 21.84
CA LEU A 216 11.01 0.18 23.25
C LEU A 216 12.33 0.66 23.89
N GLU A 217 13.43 -0.03 23.61
CA GLU A 217 14.75 0.39 24.12
C GLU A 217 15.15 1.77 23.56
N LEU A 218 14.98 2.00 22.26
CA LEU A 218 15.26 3.29 21.63
C LEU A 218 14.37 4.41 22.18
N LEU A 219 13.07 4.14 22.33
CA LEU A 219 12.12 5.12 22.87
C LEU A 219 12.42 5.46 24.33
N ALA A 220 12.75 4.47 25.16
CA ALA A 220 13.08 4.68 26.57
C ALA A 220 14.36 5.52 26.76
N GLY A 221 15.30 5.46 25.83
CA GLY A 221 16.54 6.24 25.85
C GLY A 221 16.45 7.60 25.17
N HIS A 222 15.29 7.97 24.61
CA HIS A 222 15.14 9.18 23.81
C HIS A 222 14.40 10.28 24.57
N GLU A 223 15.01 11.48 24.62
CA GLU A 223 14.43 12.66 25.33
C GLU A 223 13.85 13.73 24.38
N GLY A 224 13.91 13.49 23.05
CA GLY A 224 13.43 14.43 22.04
C GLY A 224 12.00 14.18 21.58
N PRO A 225 11.50 15.00 20.64
CA PRO A 225 10.21 14.74 20.00
C PRO A 225 10.22 13.43 19.24
N VAL A 226 9.13 12.68 19.31
CA VAL A 226 8.92 11.43 18.55
C VAL A 226 7.82 11.66 17.53
N THR A 227 7.98 11.12 16.34
CA THR A 227 6.92 11.09 15.31
C THR A 227 6.91 9.73 14.62
N LEU A 228 5.75 9.10 14.57
CA LEU A 228 5.53 7.84 13.86
C LEU A 228 4.94 8.13 12.48
N LEU A 229 5.69 7.79 11.44
CA LEU A 229 5.29 7.95 10.04
C LEU A 229 4.67 6.65 9.55
N LEU A 230 3.42 6.69 9.12
CA LEU A 230 2.70 5.53 8.62
C LEU A 230 2.02 5.83 7.28
N SER A 231 2.05 4.86 6.38
CA SER A 231 1.29 4.92 5.12
C SER A 231 0.17 3.89 5.16
N PRO A 232 -1.08 4.26 4.81
CA PRO A 232 -2.19 3.31 4.80
C PRO A 232 -1.89 2.13 3.89
N MET A 233 -2.13 0.90 4.36
CA MET A 233 -1.92 -0.32 3.59
C MET A 233 -3.22 -0.83 2.98
N GLY A 234 -3.13 -1.26 1.71
CA GLY A 234 -4.21 -1.86 0.95
C GLY A 234 -5.45 -0.97 0.76
N GLY A 235 -6.38 -1.40 -0.06
CA GLY A 235 -7.65 -0.71 -0.31
C GLY A 235 -8.58 -0.60 0.91
N GLN A 236 -8.27 -1.30 2.00
CA GLN A 236 -9.04 -1.26 3.26
C GLN A 236 -8.57 -0.16 4.22
N GLY A 237 -7.45 0.51 3.95
CA GLY A 237 -6.97 1.66 4.71
C GLY A 237 -6.38 1.35 6.07
N PHE A 238 -5.81 0.15 6.28
CA PHE A 238 -5.13 -0.18 7.52
C PHE A 238 -3.89 0.71 7.72
N LEU A 239 -3.85 1.40 8.83
CA LEU A 239 -2.71 2.20 9.25
C LEU A 239 -1.90 1.49 10.34
N ILE A 240 -2.57 0.83 11.29
CA ILE A 240 -1.99 0.07 12.38
C ILE A 240 -2.72 -1.27 12.50
N GLY A 241 -1.99 -2.33 12.86
CA GLY A 241 -2.53 -3.64 13.21
C GLY A 241 -2.35 -4.72 12.16
N ARG A 242 -2.05 -4.35 10.90
CA ARG A 242 -1.80 -5.32 9.83
C ARG A 242 -0.52 -4.97 9.10
N GLY A 243 0.46 -5.87 9.17
CA GLY A 243 1.77 -5.70 8.52
C GLY A 243 2.78 -4.87 9.30
N ASN A 244 2.43 -4.37 10.49
CA ASN A 244 3.29 -3.59 11.36
C ASN A 244 3.09 -3.94 12.85
N LEU A 245 3.04 -5.23 13.16
CA LEU A 245 2.79 -5.74 14.52
C LEU A 245 3.90 -5.39 15.53
N GLN A 246 5.06 -4.94 15.07
CA GLN A 246 6.13 -4.39 15.90
C GLN A 246 5.69 -3.10 16.62
N LEU A 247 4.69 -2.41 16.07
CA LEU A 247 4.02 -1.28 16.71
C LEU A 247 2.97 -1.79 17.70
N SER A 248 3.45 -2.45 18.74
CA SER A 248 2.60 -2.97 19.82
C SER A 248 1.90 -1.85 20.59
N PRO A 249 0.87 -2.15 21.39
CA PRO A 249 0.25 -1.16 22.27
C PRO A 249 1.25 -0.43 23.15
N GLU A 250 2.27 -1.11 23.65
CA GLU A 250 3.33 -0.51 24.49
C GLU A 250 4.16 0.52 23.70
N VAL A 251 4.58 0.19 22.48
CA VAL A 251 5.28 1.11 21.58
C VAL A 251 4.39 2.31 21.26
N LEU A 252 3.12 2.10 20.93
CA LEU A 252 2.19 3.16 20.56
C LEU A 252 1.89 4.10 21.74
N ARG A 253 1.83 3.60 22.98
CA ARG A 253 1.71 4.45 24.18
C ARG A 253 2.93 5.32 24.40
N GLN A 254 4.14 4.80 24.20
CA GLN A 254 5.36 5.60 24.33
C GLN A 254 5.46 6.65 23.21
N VAL A 255 5.01 6.33 22.00
CA VAL A 255 4.90 7.31 20.91
C VAL A 255 3.83 8.36 21.21
N GLY A 256 2.67 7.94 21.67
CA GLY A 256 1.47 8.76 21.87
C GLY A 256 0.66 8.94 20.59
N VAL A 257 -0.66 8.86 20.71
CA VAL A 257 -1.60 8.91 19.56
C VAL A 257 -1.53 10.22 18.77
N ASP A 258 -1.09 11.32 19.40
CA ASP A 258 -0.94 12.62 18.75
C ASP A 258 0.29 12.75 17.86
N ASN A 259 1.24 11.85 18.04
CA ASN A 259 2.50 11.84 17.30
C ASN A 259 2.48 10.91 16.09
N VAL A 260 1.31 10.39 15.72
CA VAL A 260 1.13 9.58 14.50
C VAL A 260 0.80 10.49 13.33
N LEU A 261 1.61 10.43 12.29
CA LEU A 261 1.44 11.16 11.03
C LEU A 261 1.24 10.17 9.89
N GLY A 262 0.05 10.23 9.27
CA GLY A 262 -0.20 9.49 8.03
C GLY A 262 0.54 10.13 6.85
N ILE A 263 1.06 9.32 5.95
CA ILE A 263 1.67 9.77 4.69
C ILE A 263 1.05 9.00 3.54
N CYS A 264 0.52 9.69 2.56
CA CYS A 264 -0.17 9.05 1.45
C CYS A 264 -0.18 9.94 0.21
N THR A 265 0.12 9.38 -0.96
CA THR A 265 -0.09 10.11 -2.21
C THR A 265 -1.60 10.30 -2.47
N PRO A 266 -2.02 11.37 -3.16
CA PRO A 266 -3.43 11.58 -3.54
C PRO A 266 -4.01 10.39 -4.31
N ALA A 267 -3.23 9.76 -5.19
CA ALA A 267 -3.64 8.57 -5.94
C ALA A 267 -4.04 7.41 -5.01
N LYS A 268 -3.22 7.13 -4.01
CA LYS A 268 -3.48 6.10 -2.99
C LYS A 268 -4.72 6.42 -2.14
N LEU A 269 -4.96 7.69 -1.84
CA LEU A 269 -6.13 8.14 -1.08
C LEU A 269 -7.46 7.96 -1.82
N LEU A 270 -7.44 7.70 -3.13
CA LEU A 270 -8.66 7.38 -3.88
C LEU A 270 -9.33 6.11 -3.39
N THR A 271 -8.53 5.14 -2.97
CA THR A 271 -9.00 3.85 -2.49
C THR A 271 -9.24 3.82 -0.99
N VAL A 272 -8.61 4.73 -0.25
CA VAL A 272 -8.67 4.80 1.21
C VAL A 272 -9.68 5.87 1.67
N ARG A 273 -10.87 5.44 2.09
CA ARG A 273 -11.92 6.34 2.59
C ARG A 273 -11.83 6.59 4.10
N ARG A 274 -11.31 5.63 4.85
CA ARG A 274 -11.17 5.65 6.31
C ARG A 274 -9.85 4.99 6.68
N LEU A 275 -9.27 5.41 7.79
CA LEU A 275 -8.10 4.76 8.36
C LEU A 275 -8.55 3.72 9.38
N ARG A 276 -8.05 2.51 9.25
CA ARG A 276 -8.28 1.44 10.22
C ARG A 276 -7.10 1.35 11.16
N ILE A 277 -7.40 1.28 12.45
CA ILE A 277 -6.43 1.16 13.53
C ILE A 277 -6.90 0.02 14.41
N GLU A 278 -6.11 -1.02 14.50
CA GLU A 278 -6.34 -2.19 15.34
C GLU A 278 -5.04 -2.44 16.12
N THR A 279 -4.93 -1.86 17.31
CA THR A 279 -3.71 -1.99 18.13
C THR A 279 -3.64 -3.34 18.84
N GLY A 280 -4.77 -4.04 18.95
CA GLY A 280 -4.93 -5.26 19.71
C GLY A 280 -5.29 -5.01 21.16
N GLU A 281 -5.50 -3.75 21.57
CA GLU A 281 -5.91 -3.35 22.91
C GLU A 281 -7.09 -2.37 22.85
N ALA A 282 -8.21 -2.76 23.44
CA ALA A 282 -9.46 -2.03 23.32
C ALA A 282 -9.40 -0.59 23.88
N GLU A 283 -8.64 -0.35 24.94
CA GLU A 283 -8.49 0.99 25.54
C GLU A 283 -7.74 1.92 24.59
N LEU A 284 -6.66 1.47 23.96
CA LEU A 284 -5.87 2.25 23.03
C LEU A 284 -6.63 2.45 21.70
N ASP A 285 -7.37 1.44 21.25
CA ASP A 285 -8.26 1.57 20.08
C ASP A 285 -9.34 2.63 20.33
N ALA A 286 -9.90 2.69 21.54
CA ALA A 286 -10.85 3.72 21.95
C ALA A 286 -10.21 5.11 21.98
N GLU A 287 -8.97 5.25 22.44
CA GLU A 287 -8.23 6.53 22.44
C GLU A 287 -8.04 7.05 21.01
N PHE A 288 -7.66 6.19 20.06
CA PHE A 288 -7.61 6.56 18.64
C PHE A 288 -9.00 6.92 18.09
N ALA A 289 -10.04 6.20 18.50
CA ALA A 289 -11.42 6.45 18.08
C ALA A 289 -11.93 7.82 18.59
N GLU A 290 -11.62 8.20 19.81
CA GLU A 290 -11.96 9.52 20.39
C GLU A 290 -11.36 10.68 19.59
N LYS A 291 -10.20 10.47 18.99
CA LYS A 291 -9.56 11.43 18.10
C LYS A 291 -10.35 11.66 16.80
N ARG A 292 -11.19 10.73 16.39
CA ARG A 292 -12.07 10.72 15.20
C ARG A 292 -11.37 10.85 13.85
N TYR A 293 -10.30 11.63 13.79
CA TYR A 293 -9.59 11.96 12.55
C TYR A 293 -8.07 11.93 12.76
N LEU A 294 -7.36 11.53 11.74
CA LEU A 294 -5.90 11.59 11.70
C LEU A 294 -5.44 12.46 10.53
N LYS A 295 -4.37 13.21 10.76
CA LYS A 295 -3.73 14.00 9.70
C LYS A 295 -2.94 13.10 8.78
N VAL A 296 -3.13 13.28 7.48
CA VAL A 296 -2.41 12.57 6.43
C VAL A 296 -1.76 13.60 5.51
N LEU A 297 -0.45 13.55 5.44
CA LEU A 297 0.35 14.38 4.54
C LEU A 297 0.21 13.87 3.10
N GLN A 298 -0.06 14.76 2.15
CA GLN A 298 -0.28 14.43 0.73
C GLN A 298 0.71 15.11 -0.23
N GLY A 299 1.54 16.01 0.28
CA GLY A 299 2.51 16.79 -0.45
C GLY A 299 3.19 17.80 0.49
N PHE A 300 4.03 18.69 -0.04
CA PHE A 300 4.71 19.67 0.79
C PHE A 300 3.72 20.53 1.58
N ARG A 301 3.78 20.44 2.92
CA ARG A 301 2.89 21.15 3.86
C ARG A 301 1.39 21.02 3.58
N THR A 302 1.01 20.02 2.76
CA THR A 302 -0.38 19.78 2.39
C THR A 302 -0.90 18.57 3.13
N THR A 303 -1.86 18.78 4.03
CA THR A 303 -2.47 17.72 4.83
C THR A 303 -3.95 17.56 4.52
N ARG A 304 -4.42 16.34 4.61
CA ARG A 304 -5.84 15.98 4.64
C ARG A 304 -6.16 15.31 5.97
N VAL A 305 -7.40 15.45 6.39
CA VAL A 305 -7.91 14.78 7.60
C VAL A 305 -8.74 13.60 7.15
N LEU A 306 -8.38 12.40 7.57
CA LEU A 306 -9.14 11.19 7.29
C LEU A 306 -9.83 10.68 8.55
N PRO A 307 -11.10 10.21 8.45
CA PRO A 307 -11.78 9.61 9.57
C PRO A 307 -11.12 8.28 9.95
N ILE A 308 -11.00 8.05 11.25
CA ILE A 308 -10.62 6.75 11.81
C ILE A 308 -11.88 5.87 11.81
N ALA A 309 -11.78 4.63 11.31
CA ALA A 309 -12.86 3.66 11.41
C ALA A 309 -12.97 3.22 12.87
N VAL A 310 -14.18 3.34 13.41
CA VAL A 310 -14.59 2.74 14.67
C VAL A 310 -15.43 1.53 14.25
N ASP A 311 -14.92 0.32 14.45
CA ASP A 311 -15.68 -0.92 14.20
C ASP A 311 -16.42 -1.34 15.46
#